data_b1fec41d02b689210c771287f6e23f99
#
_entry.id   b1fec41d02b689210c771287f6e23f99
#
_cell.length_a   1.000
_cell.length_b   1.000
_cell.length_c   1.000
_cell.angle_alpha   90.00
_cell.angle_beta   90.00
_cell.angle_gamma   90.00
#
_symmetry.space_group_name_H-M   'P 1'
#
loop_
_entity.id
_entity.type
_entity.pdbx_description
1 polymer ?
#
loop_
_entity_poly.entity_id
_entity_poly.type
_entity_poly.pdbx_seq_one_letter_code
_entity_poly.pdbx_strand_id
1 'polypeptide(L)'
;MVVRASDTLQDLARKVRICTDLGVFQSTLTHFPGINPEYAHNCEEERLLGVSMTGVMDHPVLNTVSDEAIEWLVHLRGVARDQAENTAKLFGVNVSAAITCNKPSGTVAQLTNAGTGGLHPRYSKHYVRTYRQDNKDPLTQFMKDVGVRHEPSFMKPDSETIFSFVVESPEGAVMRHDRTAIEQLEHWLMFQRHWCEHKPSITIYVKDNEWAEVGAWAFKHFDEVCGVSFLPFD
;
A
#
# COMPACT_ATOMS: atom_id res chain seq x y z
N MET A 1 -3.43 -5.27 4.41
CA MET A 1 -4.04 -6.53 3.92
C MET A 1 -3.80 -6.71 2.43
N VAL A 2 -3.84 -7.94 1.92
CA VAL A 2 -3.71 -8.23 0.49
C VAL A 2 -5.10 -8.36 -0.14
N VAL A 3 -5.35 -7.56 -1.17
CA VAL A 3 -6.54 -7.62 -2.03
C VAL A 3 -6.21 -8.52 -3.23
N ARG A 4 -7.12 -9.42 -3.59
CA ARG A 4 -7.01 -10.31 -4.75
C ARG A 4 -8.17 -10.06 -5.71
N ALA A 5 -7.95 -10.31 -6.98
CA ALA A 5 -8.98 -10.13 -8.02
C ALA A 5 -10.28 -10.91 -7.75
N SER A 6 -10.18 -12.03 -7.05
CA SER A 6 -11.32 -12.90 -6.71
C SER A 6 -11.99 -12.57 -5.37
N ASP A 7 -11.51 -11.59 -4.62
CA ASP A 7 -12.10 -11.26 -3.31
C ASP A 7 -13.51 -10.66 -3.48
N THR A 8 -14.45 -11.17 -2.73
CA THR A 8 -15.76 -10.56 -2.57
C THR A 8 -15.70 -9.45 -1.52
N LEU A 9 -16.72 -8.59 -1.44
CA LEU A 9 -16.86 -7.60 -0.38
C LEU A 9 -16.80 -8.25 1.02
N GLN A 10 -17.37 -9.45 1.17
CA GLN A 10 -17.33 -10.19 2.44
C GLN A 10 -15.92 -10.69 2.78
N ASP A 11 -15.16 -11.15 1.78
CA ASP A 11 -13.76 -11.55 1.97
C ASP A 11 -12.91 -10.38 2.41
N LEU A 12 -13.08 -9.23 1.77
CA LEU A 12 -12.40 -8.00 2.14
C LEU A 12 -12.79 -7.54 3.54
N ALA A 13 -14.07 -7.58 3.90
CA ALA A 13 -14.54 -7.23 5.24
C ALA A 13 -13.94 -8.15 6.32
N ARG A 14 -13.82 -9.46 6.04
CA ARG A 14 -13.14 -10.39 6.93
C ARG A 14 -11.66 -10.04 7.10
N LYS A 15 -10.95 -9.73 6.01
CA LYS A 15 -9.54 -9.33 6.04
C LYS A 15 -9.35 -8.02 6.82
N VAL A 16 -10.26 -7.05 6.63
CA VAL A 16 -10.25 -5.78 7.38
C VAL A 16 -10.37 -6.03 8.87
N ARG A 17 -11.33 -6.87 9.33
CA ARG A 17 -11.48 -7.19 10.75
C ARG A 17 -10.19 -7.76 11.34
N ILE A 18 -9.61 -8.78 10.69
CA ILE A 18 -8.38 -9.42 11.17
C ILE A 18 -7.22 -8.41 11.24
N CYS A 19 -7.05 -7.58 10.22
CA CYS A 19 -6.00 -6.57 10.22
C CYS A 19 -6.23 -5.50 11.30
N THR A 20 -7.48 -5.14 11.57
CA THR A 20 -7.84 -4.20 12.62
C THR A 20 -7.54 -4.80 14.00
N ASP A 21 -7.91 -6.06 14.26
CA ASP A 21 -7.59 -6.76 15.52
C ASP A 21 -6.09 -6.79 15.78
N LEU A 22 -5.31 -7.16 14.76
CA LEU A 22 -3.84 -7.15 14.86
C LEU A 22 -3.29 -5.76 15.12
N GLY A 23 -3.88 -4.72 14.48
CA GLY A 23 -3.51 -3.34 14.70
C GLY A 23 -3.79 -2.88 16.13
N VAL A 24 -5.00 -3.14 16.66
CA VAL A 24 -5.35 -2.80 18.05
C VAL A 24 -4.45 -3.53 19.03
N PHE A 25 -4.19 -4.84 18.81
CA PHE A 25 -3.22 -5.58 19.62
C PHE A 25 -1.83 -4.92 19.57
N GLN A 26 -1.33 -4.58 18.39
CA GLN A 26 -0.03 -3.92 18.25
C GLN A 26 0.01 -2.55 18.97
N SER A 27 -1.09 -1.80 18.96
CA SER A 27 -1.18 -0.50 19.62
C SER A 27 -1.05 -0.58 21.16
N THR A 28 -1.18 -1.77 21.76
CA THR A 28 -0.95 -1.97 23.20
C THR A 28 0.53 -1.99 23.59
N LEU A 29 1.44 -2.12 22.61
CA LEU A 29 2.88 -2.17 22.80
C LEU A 29 3.43 -0.75 22.93
N THR A 30 3.32 -0.14 24.11
CA THR A 30 3.68 1.27 24.40
C THR A 30 4.95 1.43 25.22
N HIS A 31 5.74 0.35 25.39
CA HIS A 31 7.03 0.43 26.07
C HIS A 31 8.12 0.88 25.09
N PHE A 32 8.57 2.12 25.23
CA PHE A 32 9.58 2.74 24.37
C PHE A 32 10.82 3.17 25.19
N PRO A 33 11.75 2.26 25.50
CA PRO A 33 12.95 2.60 26.25
C PRO A 33 13.82 3.59 25.48
N GLY A 34 14.28 4.65 26.18
CA GLY A 34 15.17 5.66 25.57
C GLY A 34 14.46 6.76 24.75
N ILE A 35 13.13 6.74 24.69
CA ILE A 35 12.32 7.80 24.04
C ILE A 35 11.63 8.63 25.12
N ASN A 36 11.30 9.90 24.78
CA ASN A 36 10.56 10.79 25.69
C ASN A 36 9.25 10.10 26.16
N PRO A 37 8.96 10.09 27.49
CA PRO A 37 7.73 9.51 28.03
C PRO A 37 6.43 10.06 27.43
N GLU A 38 6.43 11.31 26.98
CA GLU A 38 5.30 11.93 26.28
C GLU A 38 4.92 11.18 25.01
N TYR A 39 5.89 10.56 24.32
CA TYR A 39 5.62 9.72 23.16
C TYR A 39 4.79 8.48 23.50
N ALA A 40 5.12 7.81 24.60
CA ALA A 40 4.33 6.68 25.09
C ALA A 40 2.90 7.11 25.46
N HIS A 41 2.78 8.25 26.17
CA HIS A 41 1.48 8.81 26.54
C HIS A 41 0.61 9.11 25.32
N ASN A 42 1.14 9.79 24.32
CA ASN A 42 0.41 10.08 23.07
C ASN A 42 -0.01 8.78 22.34
N CYS A 43 0.87 7.77 22.29
CA CYS A 43 0.52 6.47 21.71
C CYS A 43 -0.60 5.76 22.46
N GLU A 44 -0.66 5.90 23.80
CA GLU A 44 -1.72 5.33 24.65
C GLU A 44 -3.04 6.07 24.50
N GLU A 45 -2.99 7.37 24.30
CA GLU A 45 -4.17 8.21 24.11
C GLU A 45 -4.77 8.00 22.71
N GLU A 46 -3.96 8.09 21.66
CA GLU A 46 -4.43 8.10 20.27
C GLU A 46 -4.61 6.71 19.67
N ARG A 47 -3.81 5.72 20.07
CA ARG A 47 -3.87 4.33 19.54
C ARG A 47 -3.95 4.25 18.02
N LEU A 48 -3.16 5.05 17.30
CA LEU A 48 -3.22 5.14 15.84
C LEU A 48 -2.94 3.79 15.18
N LEU A 49 -3.77 3.41 14.22
CA LEU A 49 -3.62 2.21 13.40
C LEU A 49 -3.29 2.56 11.95
N GLY A 50 -2.89 1.54 11.18
CA GLY A 50 -2.57 1.67 9.77
C GLY A 50 -3.11 0.49 8.96
N VAL A 51 -4.43 0.24 9.00
CA VAL A 51 -5.07 -0.79 8.16
C VAL A 51 -4.99 -0.36 6.71
N SER A 52 -4.09 -0.99 5.96
CA SER A 52 -3.73 -0.61 4.58
C SER A 52 -3.98 -1.75 3.60
N MET A 53 -4.30 -1.40 2.35
CA MET A 53 -4.55 -2.33 1.25
C MET A 53 -3.36 -2.38 0.29
N THR A 54 -3.03 -3.58 -0.21
CA THR A 54 -2.11 -3.79 -1.34
C THR A 54 -2.76 -4.75 -2.34
N GLY A 55 -2.49 -4.59 -3.64
CA GLY A 55 -3.17 -5.34 -4.71
C GLY A 55 -4.50 -4.70 -5.16
N VAL A 56 -4.76 -3.46 -4.80
CA VAL A 56 -5.97 -2.71 -5.20
C VAL A 56 -6.14 -2.69 -6.72
N MET A 57 -5.04 -2.51 -7.46
CA MET A 57 -5.04 -2.44 -8.92
C MET A 57 -5.30 -3.78 -9.63
N ASP A 58 -5.32 -4.87 -8.88
CA ASP A 58 -5.66 -6.21 -9.40
C ASP A 58 -7.17 -6.51 -9.27
N HIS A 59 -7.91 -5.72 -8.47
CA HIS A 59 -9.30 -6.02 -8.13
C HIS A 59 -10.27 -5.26 -9.05
N PRO A 60 -11.23 -5.94 -9.71
CA PRO A 60 -12.07 -5.35 -10.75
C PRO A 60 -12.95 -4.17 -10.27
N VAL A 61 -13.39 -4.18 -9.01
CA VAL A 61 -14.19 -3.09 -8.44
C VAL A 61 -13.29 -1.98 -7.90
N LEU A 62 -12.31 -2.32 -7.06
CA LEU A 62 -11.49 -1.32 -6.35
C LEU A 62 -10.48 -0.60 -7.25
N ASN A 63 -10.18 -1.13 -8.44
CA ASN A 63 -9.29 -0.48 -9.39
C ASN A 63 -9.99 0.58 -10.25
N THR A 64 -11.29 0.79 -10.11
CA THR A 64 -12.07 1.77 -10.88
C THR A 64 -12.60 2.89 -9.99
N VAL A 65 -12.84 4.06 -10.57
CA VAL A 65 -13.60 5.14 -9.91
C VAL A 65 -15.07 4.94 -10.27
N SER A 66 -15.85 4.41 -9.33
CA SER A 66 -17.26 4.09 -9.53
C SER A 66 -18.05 4.19 -8.21
N ASP A 67 -19.37 4.32 -8.31
CA ASP A 67 -20.25 4.34 -7.15
C ASP A 67 -20.13 3.03 -6.35
N GLU A 68 -20.02 1.88 -7.03
CA GLU A 68 -19.81 0.58 -6.38
C GLU A 68 -18.51 0.56 -5.57
N ALA A 69 -17.39 1.06 -6.13
CA ALA A 69 -16.13 1.15 -5.42
C ALA A 69 -16.24 2.05 -4.18
N ILE A 70 -16.93 3.18 -4.31
CA ILE A 70 -17.18 4.11 -3.20
C ILE A 70 -18.00 3.43 -2.10
N GLU A 71 -19.09 2.74 -2.45
CA GLU A 71 -19.91 2.00 -1.49
C GLU A 71 -19.09 0.93 -0.75
N TRP A 72 -18.24 0.18 -1.47
CA TRP A 72 -17.38 -0.82 -0.86
C TRP A 72 -16.38 -0.18 0.11
N LEU A 73 -15.73 0.92 -0.28
CA LEU A 73 -14.76 1.61 0.57
C LEU A 73 -15.40 2.17 1.84
N VAL A 74 -16.57 2.80 1.73
CA VAL A 74 -17.33 3.32 2.87
C VAL A 74 -17.73 2.19 3.81
N HIS A 75 -18.26 1.08 3.26
CA HIS A 75 -18.62 -0.10 4.06
C HIS A 75 -17.40 -0.68 4.80
N LEU A 76 -16.30 -0.90 4.09
CA LEU A 76 -15.07 -1.47 4.67
C LEU A 76 -14.47 -0.56 5.74
N ARG A 77 -14.53 0.77 5.57
CA ARG A 77 -14.11 1.72 6.60
C ARG A 77 -15.01 1.62 7.85
N GLY A 78 -16.33 1.49 7.67
CA GLY A 78 -17.26 1.21 8.76
C GLY A 78 -16.90 -0.07 9.51
N VAL A 79 -16.65 -1.16 8.78
CA VAL A 79 -16.21 -2.44 9.38
C VAL A 79 -14.91 -2.28 10.19
N ALA A 80 -13.95 -1.49 9.71
CA ALA A 80 -12.71 -1.24 10.44
C ALA A 80 -12.96 -0.49 11.76
N ARG A 81 -13.82 0.53 11.73
CA ARG A 81 -14.18 1.32 12.92
C ARG A 81 -14.91 0.49 13.97
N ASP A 82 -15.95 -0.23 13.56
CA ASP A 82 -16.72 -1.10 14.45
C ASP A 82 -15.82 -2.18 15.10
N GLN A 83 -14.93 -2.77 14.29
CA GLN A 83 -14.00 -3.78 14.80
C GLN A 83 -12.98 -3.18 15.77
N ALA A 84 -12.42 -2.01 15.47
CA ALA A 84 -11.48 -1.33 16.37
C ALA A 84 -12.12 -1.00 17.71
N GLU A 85 -13.37 -0.52 17.72
CA GLU A 85 -14.12 -0.25 18.94
C GLU A 85 -14.34 -1.52 19.77
N ASN A 86 -14.78 -2.61 19.14
CA ASN A 86 -15.03 -3.87 19.81
C ASN A 86 -13.75 -4.47 20.41
N THR A 87 -12.64 -4.43 19.65
CA THR A 87 -11.37 -5.00 20.08
C THR A 87 -10.71 -4.11 21.16
N ALA A 88 -10.82 -2.79 21.06
CA ALA A 88 -10.34 -1.86 22.10
C ALA A 88 -11.06 -2.11 23.44
N LYS A 89 -12.38 -2.31 23.42
CA LYS A 89 -13.16 -2.69 24.62
C LYS A 89 -12.66 -3.99 25.23
N LEU A 90 -12.37 -5.00 24.38
CA LEU A 90 -11.86 -6.30 24.84
C LEU A 90 -10.51 -6.18 25.56
N PHE A 91 -9.62 -5.30 25.05
CA PHE A 91 -8.30 -5.06 25.64
C PHE A 91 -8.30 -4.00 26.76
N GLY A 92 -9.42 -3.30 26.96
CA GLY A 92 -9.49 -2.23 27.98
C GLY A 92 -8.63 -1.02 27.64
N VAL A 93 -8.49 -0.69 26.34
CA VAL A 93 -7.71 0.45 25.85
C VAL A 93 -8.59 1.46 25.15
N ASN A 94 -8.06 2.67 24.89
CA ASN A 94 -8.77 3.69 24.13
C ASN A 94 -9.05 3.22 22.69
N VAL A 95 -10.17 3.66 22.12
CA VAL A 95 -10.48 3.45 20.73
C VAL A 95 -9.51 4.28 19.86
N SER A 96 -9.01 3.68 18.78
CA SER A 96 -8.06 4.33 17.89
C SER A 96 -8.64 5.60 17.26
N ALA A 97 -7.93 6.70 17.33
CA ALA A 97 -8.34 8.00 16.76
C ALA A 97 -8.38 7.98 15.23
N ALA A 98 -7.51 7.19 14.59
CA ALA A 98 -7.51 6.94 13.14
C ALA A 98 -7.02 5.53 12.84
N ILE A 99 -7.68 4.84 11.90
CA ILE A 99 -7.54 3.40 11.69
C ILE A 99 -7.05 3.06 10.29
N THR A 100 -7.66 3.66 9.27
CA THR A 100 -7.47 3.26 7.87
C THR A 100 -6.51 4.17 7.12
N CYS A 101 -5.69 3.57 6.26
CA CYS A 101 -4.78 4.30 5.39
C CYS A 101 -4.58 3.53 4.08
N ASN A 102 -3.83 4.12 3.14
CA ASN A 102 -3.28 3.37 2.02
C ASN A 102 -1.86 3.83 1.72
N LYS A 103 -0.89 2.96 2.05
CA LYS A 103 0.54 3.21 1.92
C LYS A 103 1.18 2.20 0.98
N PRO A 104 2.18 2.60 0.19
CA PRO A 104 2.98 1.66 -0.57
C PRO A 104 3.64 0.65 0.37
N SER A 105 3.45 -0.65 0.12
CA SER A 105 4.13 -1.70 0.86
C SER A 105 5.36 -2.17 0.06
N GLY A 106 6.56 -1.86 0.54
CA GLY A 106 7.80 -2.23 -0.15
C GLY A 106 8.01 -3.75 -0.22
N THR A 107 7.85 -4.44 0.89
CA THR A 107 8.18 -5.87 1.02
C THR A 107 6.96 -6.79 0.85
N VAL A 108 5.84 -6.48 1.52
CA VAL A 108 4.65 -7.34 1.52
C VAL A 108 4.05 -7.47 0.12
N ALA A 109 3.97 -6.38 -0.65
CA ALA A 109 3.47 -6.43 -2.02
C ALA A 109 4.31 -7.37 -2.90
N GLN A 110 5.62 -7.41 -2.68
CA GLN A 110 6.54 -8.27 -3.42
C GLN A 110 6.35 -9.74 -3.04
N LEU A 111 6.40 -10.04 -1.76
CA LEU A 111 6.25 -11.40 -1.22
C LEU A 111 4.94 -12.04 -1.67
N THR A 112 3.89 -11.26 -1.77
CA THR A 112 2.54 -11.73 -2.10
C THR A 112 2.17 -11.60 -3.57
N ASN A 113 3.06 -11.09 -4.42
CA ASN A 113 2.79 -10.71 -5.82
C ASN A 113 1.53 -9.83 -5.94
N ALA A 114 1.43 -8.79 -5.11
CA ALA A 114 0.31 -7.85 -5.10
C ALA A 114 0.65 -6.50 -5.78
N GLY A 115 1.48 -6.53 -6.78
CA GLY A 115 1.92 -5.35 -7.54
C GLY A 115 2.97 -4.51 -6.84
N THR A 116 2.90 -3.19 -7.05
CA THR A 116 3.86 -2.22 -6.52
C THR A 116 3.51 -1.69 -5.13
N GLY A 117 2.39 -2.15 -4.58
CA GLY A 117 1.89 -1.72 -3.26
C GLY A 117 1.00 -0.47 -3.31
N GLY A 118 0.07 -0.38 -2.36
CA GLY A 118 -0.85 0.74 -2.25
C GLY A 118 -1.74 0.91 -3.48
N LEU A 119 -1.80 2.13 -4.00
CA LEU A 119 -2.62 2.54 -5.13
C LEU A 119 -1.85 2.62 -6.45
N HIS A 120 -0.61 2.12 -6.50
CA HIS A 120 0.17 2.17 -7.73
C HIS A 120 -0.26 1.11 -8.73
N PRO A 121 -0.42 1.45 -10.03
CA PRO A 121 -0.60 0.49 -11.09
C PRO A 121 0.56 -0.50 -11.18
N ARG A 122 0.33 -1.65 -11.78
CA ARG A 122 1.40 -2.58 -12.08
C ARG A 122 2.31 -2.03 -13.19
N TYR A 123 3.56 -2.45 -13.18
CA TYR A 123 4.53 -1.97 -14.16
C TYR A 123 4.17 -2.42 -15.60
N SER A 124 3.93 -3.71 -15.79
CA SER A 124 3.61 -4.33 -17.09
C SER A 124 2.93 -5.68 -16.88
N LYS A 125 2.35 -6.25 -17.95
CA LYS A 125 1.80 -7.63 -17.92
C LYS A 125 2.87 -8.65 -17.55
N HIS A 126 4.06 -8.53 -18.17
CA HIS A 126 5.24 -9.33 -17.84
C HIS A 126 6.42 -8.40 -17.62
N TYR A 127 7.17 -8.61 -16.56
CA TYR A 127 8.36 -7.84 -16.27
C TYR A 127 9.37 -8.64 -15.46
N VAL A 128 10.63 -8.20 -15.50
CA VAL A 128 11.69 -8.77 -14.69
C VAL A 128 11.88 -7.88 -13.46
N ARG A 129 11.72 -8.47 -12.28
CA ARG A 129 12.03 -7.81 -11.03
C ARG A 129 13.40 -8.22 -10.56
N THR A 130 14.23 -7.25 -10.23
CA THR A 130 15.52 -7.46 -9.64
C THR A 130 15.49 -7.29 -8.12
N TYR A 131 16.19 -8.16 -7.42
CA TYR A 131 16.35 -8.13 -5.97
C TYR A 131 17.84 -8.14 -5.62
N ARG A 132 18.29 -7.18 -4.82
CA ARG A 132 19.70 -7.08 -4.36
C ARG A 132 19.84 -7.73 -3.00
N GLN A 133 20.88 -8.55 -2.85
CA GLN A 133 21.19 -9.29 -1.63
C GLN A 133 22.69 -9.16 -1.31
N ASP A 134 23.02 -9.04 -0.04
CA ASP A 134 24.41 -9.08 0.43
C ASP A 134 25.02 -10.47 0.16
N ASN A 135 26.26 -10.50 -0.34
CA ASN A 135 26.97 -11.74 -0.64
C ASN A 135 27.25 -12.62 0.59
N LYS A 136 27.23 -12.02 1.79
CA LYS A 136 27.43 -12.75 3.06
C LYS A 136 26.16 -13.39 3.58
N ASP A 137 24.98 -13.03 3.04
CA ASP A 137 23.72 -13.65 3.45
C ASP A 137 23.69 -15.11 2.98
N PRO A 138 23.41 -16.09 3.86
CA PRO A 138 23.33 -17.50 3.49
C PRO A 138 22.29 -17.78 2.38
N LEU A 139 21.21 -16.98 2.31
CA LEU A 139 20.20 -17.10 1.27
C LEU A 139 20.78 -16.76 -0.11
N THR A 140 21.75 -15.85 -0.19
CA THR A 140 22.43 -15.52 -1.46
C THR A 140 23.14 -16.73 -2.03
N GLN A 141 23.89 -17.46 -1.21
CA GLN A 141 24.57 -18.67 -1.67
C GLN A 141 23.57 -19.76 -2.06
N PHE A 142 22.54 -19.98 -1.25
CA PHE A 142 21.47 -20.93 -1.56
C PHE A 142 20.82 -20.63 -2.91
N MET A 143 20.45 -19.37 -3.18
CA MET A 143 19.84 -18.98 -4.46
C MET A 143 20.77 -19.20 -5.66
N LYS A 144 22.07 -18.98 -5.49
CA LYS A 144 23.08 -19.28 -6.51
C LYS A 144 23.17 -20.80 -6.78
N ASP A 145 23.21 -21.58 -5.73
CA ASP A 145 23.37 -23.05 -5.81
C ASP A 145 22.15 -23.71 -6.47
N VAL A 146 20.93 -23.20 -6.24
CA VAL A 146 19.70 -23.68 -6.89
C VAL A 146 19.49 -23.08 -8.30
N GLY A 147 20.42 -22.28 -8.78
CA GLY A 147 20.44 -21.80 -10.16
C GLY A 147 19.51 -20.60 -10.44
N VAL A 148 19.13 -19.81 -9.44
CA VAL A 148 18.39 -18.56 -9.68
C VAL A 148 19.27 -17.63 -10.53
N ARG A 149 18.70 -17.05 -11.58
CA ARG A 149 19.41 -16.09 -12.45
C ARG A 149 19.93 -14.92 -11.63
N HIS A 150 21.22 -14.68 -11.74
CA HIS A 150 21.90 -13.65 -10.97
C HIS A 150 23.07 -13.02 -11.73
N GLU A 151 23.49 -11.86 -11.25
CA GLU A 151 24.67 -11.11 -11.70
C GLU A 151 25.23 -10.28 -10.54
N PRO A 152 26.52 -9.87 -10.59
CA PRO A 152 27.05 -8.93 -9.63
C PRO A 152 26.31 -7.59 -9.66
N SER A 153 26.16 -6.93 -8.51
CA SER A 153 25.57 -5.58 -8.45
C SER A 153 26.46 -4.58 -9.21
N PHE A 154 25.85 -3.75 -10.05
CA PHE A 154 26.59 -2.70 -10.77
C PHE A 154 27.28 -1.71 -9.81
N MET A 155 26.60 -1.35 -8.71
CA MET A 155 27.13 -0.37 -7.75
C MET A 155 28.12 -0.97 -6.75
N LYS A 156 27.97 -2.26 -6.41
CA LYS A 156 28.77 -2.94 -5.38
C LYS A 156 29.05 -4.39 -5.77
N PRO A 157 29.81 -4.64 -6.84
CA PRO A 157 29.98 -5.99 -7.40
C PRO A 157 30.62 -6.99 -6.43
N ASP A 158 31.48 -6.51 -5.52
CA ASP A 158 32.19 -7.38 -4.56
C ASP A 158 31.35 -7.82 -3.36
N SER A 159 30.29 -7.06 -3.03
CA SER A 159 29.50 -7.27 -1.81
C SER A 159 28.02 -7.59 -2.04
N GLU A 160 27.52 -7.35 -3.24
CA GLU A 160 26.09 -7.54 -3.55
C GLU A 160 25.89 -8.36 -4.83
N THR A 161 24.89 -9.23 -4.78
CA THR A 161 24.38 -9.97 -5.95
C THR A 161 22.97 -9.48 -6.28
N ILE A 162 22.68 -9.34 -7.57
CA ILE A 162 21.34 -9.05 -8.10
C ILE A 162 20.75 -10.36 -8.61
N PHE A 163 19.58 -10.72 -8.08
CA PHE A 163 18.77 -11.83 -8.58
C PHE A 163 17.61 -11.30 -9.45
N SER A 164 17.29 -12.02 -10.52
CA SER A 164 16.25 -11.63 -11.47
C SER A 164 15.10 -12.64 -11.46
N PHE A 165 13.88 -12.15 -11.25
CA PHE A 165 12.66 -12.94 -11.22
C PHE A 165 11.68 -12.44 -12.30
N VAL A 166 11.13 -13.36 -13.09
CA VAL A 166 10.04 -13.04 -14.00
C VAL A 166 8.74 -12.97 -13.22
N VAL A 167 8.01 -11.87 -13.39
CA VAL A 167 6.72 -11.64 -12.75
C VAL A 167 5.66 -11.46 -13.83
N GLU A 168 4.52 -12.14 -13.64
CA GLU A 168 3.31 -11.95 -14.42
C GLU A 168 2.25 -11.26 -13.59
N SER A 169 1.64 -10.23 -14.16
CA SER A 169 0.49 -9.53 -13.56
C SER A 169 -0.80 -10.32 -13.79
N PRO A 170 -1.74 -10.34 -12.83
CA PRO A 170 -3.03 -10.99 -13.02
C PRO A 170 -3.79 -10.42 -14.22
N GLU A 171 -4.69 -11.22 -14.77
CA GLU A 171 -5.61 -10.74 -15.79
C GLU A 171 -6.53 -9.65 -15.22
N GLY A 172 -6.82 -8.60 -16.01
CA GLY A 172 -7.63 -7.46 -15.58
C GLY A 172 -6.94 -6.47 -14.66
N ALA A 173 -5.68 -6.71 -14.25
CA ALA A 173 -4.92 -5.76 -13.44
C ALA A 173 -4.59 -4.49 -14.25
N VAL A 174 -4.68 -3.33 -13.61
CA VAL A 174 -4.35 -2.03 -14.22
C VAL A 174 -2.83 -1.86 -14.28
N MET A 175 -2.32 -1.56 -15.48
CA MET A 175 -0.91 -1.27 -15.73
C MET A 175 -0.65 0.24 -15.75
N ARG A 176 0.62 0.63 -15.61
CA ARG A 176 1.01 2.05 -15.60
C ARG A 176 0.68 2.80 -16.89
N HIS A 177 0.53 2.09 -18.01
CA HIS A 177 0.19 2.66 -19.32
C HIS A 177 -1.32 2.84 -19.54
N ASP A 178 -2.15 2.18 -18.73
CA ASP A 178 -3.60 2.11 -18.92
C ASP A 178 -4.33 3.35 -18.41
N ARG A 179 -3.61 4.26 -17.72
CA ARG A 179 -4.21 5.45 -17.12
C ARG A 179 -3.41 6.71 -17.38
N THR A 180 -4.13 7.80 -17.54
CA THR A 180 -3.59 9.16 -17.48
C THR A 180 -3.22 9.55 -16.05
N ALA A 181 -2.46 10.65 -15.90
CA ALA A 181 -2.14 11.19 -14.57
C ALA A 181 -3.41 11.61 -13.81
N ILE A 182 -4.40 12.20 -14.52
CA ILE A 182 -5.68 12.61 -13.92
C ILE A 182 -6.49 11.40 -13.43
N GLU A 183 -6.60 10.33 -14.21
CA GLU A 183 -7.30 9.12 -13.77
C GLU A 183 -6.66 8.48 -12.54
N GLN A 184 -5.33 8.55 -12.42
CA GLN A 184 -4.62 8.10 -11.22
C GLN A 184 -4.91 9.01 -10.01
N LEU A 185 -4.98 10.33 -10.21
CA LEU A 185 -5.32 11.30 -9.18
C LEU A 185 -6.76 11.17 -8.69
N GLU A 186 -7.73 10.99 -9.60
CA GLU A 186 -9.14 10.76 -9.23
C GLU A 186 -9.30 9.45 -8.44
N HIS A 187 -8.60 8.40 -8.84
CA HIS A 187 -8.60 7.14 -8.09
C HIS A 187 -7.97 7.31 -6.68
N TRP A 188 -6.87 8.04 -6.56
CA TRP A 188 -6.28 8.38 -5.27
C TRP A 188 -7.25 9.20 -4.41
N LEU A 189 -7.93 10.20 -5.00
CA LEU A 189 -8.88 11.06 -4.30
C LEU A 189 -10.09 10.27 -3.78
N MET A 190 -10.57 9.29 -4.54
CA MET A 190 -11.62 8.37 -4.10
C MET A 190 -11.21 7.63 -2.82
N PHE A 191 -10.00 7.08 -2.76
CA PHE A 191 -9.47 6.43 -1.55
C PHE A 191 -9.26 7.40 -0.40
N GLN A 192 -8.76 8.61 -0.67
CA GLN A 192 -8.59 9.67 0.31
C GLN A 192 -9.92 9.98 1.01
N ARG A 193 -10.99 10.16 0.26
CA ARG A 193 -12.31 10.56 0.77
C ARG A 193 -13.07 9.42 1.46
N HIS A 194 -13.01 8.22 0.93
CA HIS A 194 -13.94 7.15 1.29
C HIS A 194 -13.33 6.02 2.12
N TRP A 195 -12.01 5.82 2.06
CA TRP A 195 -11.32 4.80 2.85
C TRP A 195 -10.39 5.39 3.90
N CYS A 196 -9.53 6.34 3.53
CA CYS A 196 -8.40 6.74 4.38
C CYS A 196 -8.80 7.73 5.48
N GLU A 197 -8.35 7.46 6.70
CA GLU A 197 -8.37 8.38 7.84
C GLU A 197 -6.99 9.01 8.05
N HIS A 198 -5.92 8.32 7.67
CA HIS A 198 -4.59 8.89 7.47
C HIS A 198 -4.36 9.14 5.97
N LYS A 199 -3.46 10.05 5.65
CA LYS A 199 -3.15 10.39 4.26
C LYS A 199 -2.69 9.17 3.46
N PRO A 200 -3.28 8.85 2.31
CA PRO A 200 -2.74 7.89 1.37
C PRO A 200 -1.49 8.46 0.68
N SER A 201 -0.59 7.60 0.25
CA SER A 201 0.62 8.02 -0.48
C SER A 201 0.67 7.35 -1.85
N ILE A 202 0.95 8.16 -2.88
CA ILE A 202 1.12 7.70 -4.26
C ILE A 202 2.18 8.52 -4.98
N THR A 203 2.83 7.93 -5.96
CA THR A 203 3.61 8.62 -6.98
C THR A 203 2.85 8.57 -8.30
N ILE A 204 2.54 9.72 -8.86
CA ILE A 204 1.87 9.88 -10.15
C ILE A 204 2.92 10.06 -11.23
N TYR A 205 2.86 9.24 -12.28
CA TYR A 205 3.70 9.39 -13.46
C TYR A 205 2.98 10.27 -14.48
N VAL A 206 3.62 11.39 -14.86
CA VAL A 206 3.02 12.45 -15.66
C VAL A 206 3.72 12.51 -17.02
N LYS A 207 2.98 12.34 -18.11
CA LYS A 207 3.49 12.53 -19.48
C LYS A 207 3.69 14.00 -19.77
N ASP A 208 4.57 14.34 -20.72
CA ASP A 208 4.94 15.73 -21.03
C ASP A 208 3.75 16.63 -21.35
N ASN A 209 2.72 16.07 -21.98
CA ASN A 209 1.50 16.80 -22.35
C ASN A 209 0.45 16.90 -21.22
N GLU A 210 0.65 16.25 -20.07
CA GLU A 210 -0.32 16.19 -18.98
C GLU A 210 -0.03 17.22 -17.85
N TRP A 211 1.16 17.83 -17.81
CA TRP A 211 1.59 18.69 -16.69
C TRP A 211 0.66 19.87 -16.42
N ALA A 212 0.14 20.53 -17.47
CA ALA A 212 -0.76 21.67 -17.30
C ALA A 212 -2.10 21.25 -16.64
N GLU A 213 -2.64 20.12 -17.05
CA GLU A 213 -3.89 19.56 -16.51
C GLU A 213 -3.71 19.09 -15.07
N VAL A 214 -2.59 18.42 -14.77
CA VAL A 214 -2.21 18.00 -13.40
C VAL A 214 -2.08 19.22 -12.49
N GLY A 215 -1.45 20.31 -12.96
CA GLY A 215 -1.34 21.56 -12.21
C GLY A 215 -2.72 22.17 -11.89
N ALA A 216 -3.60 22.23 -12.89
CA ALA A 216 -4.96 22.72 -12.70
C ALA A 216 -5.78 21.85 -11.73
N TRP A 217 -5.65 20.52 -11.84
CA TRP A 217 -6.29 19.58 -10.95
C TRP A 217 -5.79 19.76 -9.50
N ALA A 218 -4.48 19.82 -9.30
CA ALA A 218 -3.88 20.01 -7.98
C ALA A 218 -4.30 21.34 -7.34
N PHE A 219 -4.43 22.41 -8.11
CA PHE A 219 -4.93 23.70 -7.63
C PHE A 219 -6.40 23.61 -7.21
N LYS A 220 -7.24 22.93 -8.01
CA LYS A 220 -8.67 22.73 -7.71
C LYS A 220 -8.90 21.95 -6.42
N HIS A 221 -8.04 20.97 -6.14
CA HIS A 221 -8.14 20.07 -4.98
C HIS A 221 -7.09 20.37 -3.92
N PHE A 222 -6.55 21.60 -3.87
CA PHE A 222 -5.41 21.96 -3.02
C PHE A 222 -5.63 21.64 -1.54
N ASP A 223 -6.83 21.87 -1.03
CA ASP A 223 -7.18 21.60 0.37
C ASP A 223 -7.31 20.10 0.71
N GLU A 224 -7.38 19.24 -0.31
CA GLU A 224 -7.50 17.79 -0.14
C GLU A 224 -6.20 17.05 -0.48
N VAL A 225 -5.30 17.67 -1.29
CA VAL A 225 -4.09 17.00 -1.76
C VAL A 225 -3.07 16.84 -0.63
N CYS A 226 -2.75 15.59 -0.35
CA CYS A 226 -1.71 15.23 0.61
C CYS A 226 -1.04 13.90 0.20
N GLY A 227 0.26 13.76 0.44
CA GLY A 227 0.98 12.51 0.21
C GLY A 227 1.11 12.09 -1.27
N VAL A 228 1.02 13.03 -2.20
CA VAL A 228 1.20 12.83 -3.64
C VAL A 228 2.58 13.35 -4.05
N SER A 229 3.29 12.58 -4.86
CA SER A 229 4.51 13.00 -5.55
C SER A 229 4.35 12.79 -7.06
N PHE A 230 5.03 13.62 -7.84
CA PHE A 230 4.94 13.59 -9.28
C PHE A 230 6.30 13.27 -9.88
N LEU A 231 6.34 12.36 -10.84
CA LEU A 231 7.53 12.03 -11.62
C LEU A 231 7.20 12.05 -13.11
N PRO A 232 8.17 12.43 -13.97
CA PRO A 232 8.04 12.25 -15.42
C PRO A 232 7.74 10.78 -15.74
N PHE A 233 6.94 10.56 -16.77
CA PHE A 233 6.64 9.22 -17.27
C PHE A 233 7.74 8.79 -18.24
N ASP A 234 8.49 7.74 -17.88
CA ASP A 234 9.51 7.08 -18.71
C ASP A 234 8.96 5.82 -19.40
#